data_e700b3b8daaf4ab06a57ca85b8b031d8
#
_entry.id   e700b3b8daaf4ab06a57ca85b8b031d8
#
_cell.length_a   1.000
_cell.length_b   1.000
_cell.length_c   1.000
_cell.angle_alpha   90.00
_cell.angle_beta   90.00
_cell.angle_gamma   90.00
#
_symmetry.space_group_name_H-M   'P 1'
#
loop_
_entity.id
_entity.type
_entity.pdbx_description
1 polymer ?
#
loop_
_entity_poly.entity_id
_entity_poly.type
_entity_poly.pdbx_seq_one_letter_code
_entity_poly.pdbx_strand_id
1 'polypeptide(L)'
;MNNYYEAICRGEDIRANLIELKKMCKEPQAAARLLAEGMERPVIEAFLENDDAKIRKNAALLLGELGLQESARVLYEAYEKEETRFVRSAYLTALKALDVTEFLDVLQARYEKLLAYEPAPEEQKHVAEERGLLQQLLSQSGVLKKHTFTGWKRKSDVIFTTERALRESLKRQLEAKSKNGILSAIHPFGVRVRTNELPLLCRLHSYREVLFALNLRQTIHGEASALAEALLSSNLLELLEANHREAAPFYFRVELRGINEAAEKSDLAKKISRELEQKSGGKLQNSTTDYEVELRLTCTKDGSFYPCLKLYTIPDERFIWRKRTISTSMHPSLAAALIELARPYLSEEAVVLDAFCGVGTLMIERSLRMKTYDNYAVDIFGEAIAGAKENAAAAGVDCNFITKDFTEFTSKHRMTEIFADMPQRGKKTKEELDALYAGCFERVEQLLAPNGHLFLYSGENGFVKKYLRLHSSLTLVREYEIRSREGGAFYVIGKR
;
A
#
# COMPACT_ATOMS: atom_id res chain seq x y z
N MET A 1 -39.51 -17.39 9.54
CA MET A 1 -39.05 -16.17 10.25
C MET A 1 -37.84 -16.51 11.09
N ASN A 2 -36.91 -15.61 11.26
CA ASN A 2 -35.69 -15.89 12.03
C ASN A 2 -36.00 -15.89 13.53
N ASN A 3 -35.62 -16.94 14.27
CA ASN A 3 -35.91 -17.11 15.70
C ASN A 3 -35.44 -15.90 16.55
N TYR A 4 -34.34 -15.25 16.18
CA TYR A 4 -33.83 -14.08 16.91
C TYR A 4 -34.71 -12.85 16.70
N TYR A 5 -35.26 -12.63 15.51
CA TYR A 5 -36.19 -11.54 15.23
C TYR A 5 -37.52 -11.75 15.95
N GLU A 6 -38.06 -12.96 15.95
CA GLU A 6 -39.28 -13.29 16.70
C GLU A 6 -39.10 -13.08 18.21
N ALA A 7 -37.97 -13.44 18.77
CA ALA A 7 -37.66 -13.21 20.17
C ALA A 7 -37.61 -11.71 20.50
N ILE A 8 -37.01 -10.88 19.62
CA ILE A 8 -37.03 -9.42 19.75
C ILE A 8 -38.48 -8.86 19.76
N CYS A 9 -39.32 -9.35 18.85
CA CYS A 9 -40.73 -8.94 18.79
C CYS A 9 -41.52 -9.31 20.07
N ARG A 10 -41.11 -10.39 20.75
CA ARG A 10 -41.68 -10.78 22.06
C ARG A 10 -41.06 -10.06 23.26
N GLY A 11 -40.04 -9.21 23.05
CA GLY A 11 -39.33 -8.51 24.10
C GLY A 11 -38.29 -9.37 24.85
N GLU A 12 -37.92 -10.56 24.31
CA GLU A 12 -37.02 -11.51 24.93
C GLU A 12 -35.56 -11.20 24.54
N ASP A 13 -34.67 -11.09 25.52
CA ASP A 13 -33.21 -10.91 25.35
C ASP A 13 -32.80 -9.98 24.17
N ILE A 14 -33.49 -8.84 24.05
CA ILE A 14 -33.40 -7.92 22.90
C ILE A 14 -31.96 -7.64 22.50
N ARG A 15 -31.10 -7.30 23.47
CA ARG A 15 -29.69 -6.99 23.21
C ARG A 15 -28.92 -8.16 22.60
N ALA A 16 -29.08 -9.36 23.15
CA ALA A 16 -28.38 -10.55 22.65
C ALA A 16 -28.84 -10.88 21.22
N ASN A 17 -30.13 -10.83 20.97
CA ASN A 17 -30.75 -11.14 19.68
C ASN A 17 -30.38 -10.11 18.59
N LEU A 18 -30.27 -8.81 18.92
CA LEU A 18 -29.75 -7.79 18.02
C LEU A 18 -28.29 -8.05 17.62
N ILE A 19 -27.47 -8.54 18.55
CA ILE A 19 -26.06 -8.89 18.28
C ILE A 19 -25.99 -10.07 17.32
N GLU A 20 -26.81 -11.10 17.51
CA GLU A 20 -26.80 -12.29 16.62
C GLU A 20 -27.32 -11.93 15.21
N LEU A 21 -28.41 -11.17 15.09
CA LEU A 21 -28.90 -10.67 13.79
C LEU A 21 -27.83 -9.86 13.05
N LYS A 22 -27.13 -8.96 13.77
CA LYS A 22 -26.03 -8.18 13.18
C LYS A 22 -24.89 -9.06 12.68
N LYS A 23 -24.54 -10.13 13.41
CA LYS A 23 -23.51 -11.10 12.95
C LYS A 23 -23.96 -11.80 11.67
N MET A 24 -25.22 -12.21 11.59
CA MET A 24 -25.78 -12.85 10.41
C MET A 24 -25.72 -11.93 9.17
N CYS A 25 -26.02 -10.65 9.32
CA CYS A 25 -26.00 -9.69 8.22
C CYS A 25 -24.63 -9.50 7.57
N LYS A 26 -23.53 -9.96 8.21
CA LYS A 26 -22.18 -9.92 7.61
C LYS A 26 -21.95 -10.99 6.54
N GLU A 27 -22.82 -11.99 6.46
CA GLU A 27 -22.77 -12.98 5.37
C GLU A 27 -23.36 -12.40 4.09
N PRO A 28 -22.82 -12.71 2.91
CA PRO A 28 -23.34 -12.23 1.65
C PRO A 28 -24.82 -12.57 1.49
N GLN A 29 -25.65 -11.60 1.11
CA GLN A 29 -27.09 -11.72 0.89
C GLN A 29 -27.93 -12.02 2.16
N ALA A 30 -27.35 -12.12 3.35
CA ALA A 30 -28.10 -12.43 4.57
C ALA A 30 -29.10 -11.31 4.94
N ALA A 31 -28.72 -10.04 4.78
CA ALA A 31 -29.61 -8.91 5.00
C ALA A 31 -30.88 -9.00 4.12
N ALA A 32 -30.72 -9.24 2.82
CA ALA A 32 -31.83 -9.41 1.89
C ALA A 32 -32.72 -10.60 2.24
N ARG A 33 -32.10 -11.71 2.72
CA ARG A 33 -32.85 -12.90 3.16
C ARG A 33 -33.70 -12.61 4.40
N LEU A 34 -33.15 -11.95 5.41
CA LEU A 34 -33.86 -11.60 6.65
C LEU A 34 -35.08 -10.71 6.37
N LEU A 35 -34.92 -9.73 5.46
CA LEU A 35 -36.01 -8.89 5.01
C LEU A 35 -37.12 -9.69 4.26
N ALA A 36 -36.70 -10.59 3.37
CA ALA A 36 -37.63 -11.46 2.65
C ALA A 36 -38.34 -12.45 3.57
N GLU A 37 -37.74 -12.85 4.68
CA GLU A 37 -38.31 -13.70 5.73
C GLU A 37 -39.26 -12.94 6.68
N GLY A 38 -39.49 -11.63 6.45
CA GLY A 38 -40.47 -10.83 7.20
C GLY A 38 -39.88 -10.00 8.35
N MET A 39 -38.55 -9.75 8.36
CA MET A 39 -37.96 -8.79 9.30
C MET A 39 -38.38 -7.37 8.89
N GLU A 40 -39.03 -6.65 9.80
CA GLU A 40 -39.53 -5.31 9.56
C GLU A 40 -38.59 -4.25 10.11
N ARG A 41 -38.14 -3.32 9.24
CA ARG A 41 -37.31 -2.18 9.58
C ARG A 41 -37.85 -1.36 10.76
N PRO A 42 -39.13 -0.95 10.80
CA PRO A 42 -39.66 -0.09 11.87
C PRO A 42 -39.56 -0.69 13.27
N VAL A 43 -39.59 -2.03 13.38
CA VAL A 43 -39.39 -2.71 14.66
C VAL A 43 -37.99 -2.50 15.20
N ILE A 44 -36.98 -2.53 14.32
CA ILE A 44 -35.60 -2.29 14.72
C ILE A 44 -35.32 -0.80 14.99
N GLU A 45 -35.93 0.10 14.19
CA GLU A 45 -35.85 1.56 14.39
C GLU A 45 -36.41 1.99 15.74
N ALA A 46 -37.49 1.37 16.21
CA ALA A 46 -38.08 1.67 17.52
C ALA A 46 -37.08 1.47 18.68
N PHE A 47 -36.07 0.59 18.54
CA PHE A 47 -35.04 0.39 19.54
C PHE A 47 -34.00 1.51 19.60
N LEU A 48 -34.00 2.45 18.68
CA LEU A 48 -33.12 3.63 18.75
C LEU A 48 -33.55 4.60 19.86
N GLU A 49 -34.77 4.48 20.38
CA GLU A 49 -35.32 5.25 21.49
C GLU A 49 -35.31 4.45 22.81
N ASN A 50 -34.74 3.25 22.85
CA ASN A 50 -34.70 2.42 24.06
C ASN A 50 -33.88 3.03 25.17
N ASP A 51 -34.27 2.86 26.43
CA ASP A 51 -33.55 3.39 27.59
C ASP A 51 -32.13 2.82 27.74
N ASP A 52 -31.94 1.53 27.37
CA ASP A 52 -30.60 0.91 27.39
C ASP A 52 -29.74 1.37 26.22
N ALA A 53 -28.71 2.15 26.49
CA ALA A 53 -27.74 2.63 25.53
C ALA A 53 -27.07 1.51 24.70
N LYS A 54 -26.95 0.30 25.26
CA LYS A 54 -26.36 -0.84 24.53
C LYS A 54 -27.35 -1.44 23.54
N ILE A 55 -28.65 -1.36 23.81
CA ILE A 55 -29.70 -1.74 22.86
C ILE A 55 -29.70 -0.73 21.71
N ARG A 56 -29.77 0.60 22.00
CA ARG A 56 -29.69 1.63 20.96
C ARG A 56 -28.49 1.46 20.05
N LYS A 57 -27.29 1.22 20.65
CA LYS A 57 -26.06 0.94 19.90
C LYS A 57 -26.20 -0.24 18.94
N ASN A 58 -26.74 -1.38 19.40
CA ASN A 58 -26.82 -2.57 18.56
C ASN A 58 -27.93 -2.46 17.49
N ALA A 59 -29.02 -1.76 17.77
CA ALA A 59 -30.05 -1.44 16.79
C ALA A 59 -29.50 -0.57 15.66
N ALA A 60 -28.78 0.52 16.00
CA ALA A 60 -28.11 1.37 15.00
C ALA A 60 -27.15 0.58 14.11
N LEU A 61 -26.27 -0.24 14.70
CA LEU A 61 -25.31 -1.05 13.93
C LEU A 61 -26.03 -2.08 13.05
N LEU A 62 -27.12 -2.69 13.52
CA LEU A 62 -27.91 -3.62 12.70
C LEU A 62 -28.55 -2.91 11.49
N LEU A 63 -29.13 -1.72 11.68
CA LEU A 63 -29.69 -0.93 10.58
C LEU A 63 -28.63 -0.57 9.53
N GLY A 64 -27.39 -0.27 9.97
CA GLY A 64 -26.27 -0.05 9.05
C GLY A 64 -25.90 -1.29 8.23
N GLU A 65 -25.87 -2.48 8.86
CA GLU A 65 -25.59 -3.75 8.16
C GLU A 65 -26.73 -4.16 7.20
N LEU A 66 -27.96 -3.76 7.48
CA LEU A 66 -29.11 -3.97 6.57
C LEU A 66 -29.03 -3.10 5.32
N GLY A 67 -28.33 -1.97 5.38
CA GLY A 67 -28.08 -1.11 4.22
C GLY A 67 -29.34 -0.44 3.63
N LEU A 68 -30.41 -0.28 4.43
CA LEU A 68 -31.67 0.30 3.98
C LEU A 68 -31.60 1.83 4.02
N GLN A 69 -31.61 2.46 2.85
CA GLN A 69 -31.48 3.92 2.70
C GLN A 69 -32.53 4.70 3.49
N GLU A 70 -33.74 4.14 3.61
CA GLU A 70 -34.85 4.76 4.35
C GLU A 70 -34.55 4.94 5.85
N SER A 71 -33.60 4.21 6.41
CA SER A 71 -33.17 4.37 7.81
C SER A 71 -32.20 5.53 8.02
N ALA A 72 -31.66 6.15 6.95
CA ALA A 72 -30.65 7.20 7.07
C ALA A 72 -31.12 8.39 7.92
N ARG A 73 -32.34 8.86 7.67
CA ARG A 73 -32.92 10.01 8.39
C ARG A 73 -33.14 9.68 9.88
N VAL A 74 -33.71 8.53 10.19
CA VAL A 74 -33.98 8.11 11.58
C VAL A 74 -32.67 7.91 12.36
N LEU A 75 -31.67 7.32 11.74
CA LEU A 75 -30.34 7.17 12.32
C LEU A 75 -29.66 8.52 12.57
N TYR A 76 -29.79 9.46 11.65
CA TYR A 76 -29.26 10.81 11.80
C TYR A 76 -29.95 11.58 12.93
N GLU A 77 -31.30 11.57 12.99
CA GLU A 77 -32.08 12.22 14.07
C GLU A 77 -31.77 11.62 15.45
N ALA A 78 -31.58 10.29 15.51
CA ALA A 78 -31.16 9.61 16.74
C ALA A 78 -29.73 10.01 17.13
N TYR A 79 -28.81 10.14 16.16
CA TYR A 79 -27.44 10.64 16.40
C TYR A 79 -27.45 12.06 17.01
N GLU A 80 -28.26 12.96 16.53
CA GLU A 80 -28.33 14.33 17.05
C GLU A 80 -28.80 14.38 18.49
N LYS A 81 -29.83 13.58 18.82
CA LYS A 81 -30.43 13.50 20.17
C LYS A 81 -29.57 12.72 21.18
N GLU A 82 -28.63 11.87 20.71
CA GLU A 82 -27.90 10.95 21.57
C GLU A 82 -26.89 11.68 22.48
N GLU A 83 -27.01 11.50 23.78
CA GLU A 83 -26.11 12.08 24.77
C GLU A 83 -24.94 11.14 25.12
N THR A 84 -25.16 9.83 25.00
CA THR A 84 -24.17 8.81 25.33
C THR A 84 -23.09 8.71 24.28
N ARG A 85 -21.89 9.19 24.56
CA ARG A 85 -20.76 9.30 23.61
C ARG A 85 -20.46 8.02 22.83
N PHE A 86 -20.39 6.86 23.48
CA PHE A 86 -20.07 5.59 22.80
C PHE A 86 -21.18 5.07 21.88
N VAL A 87 -22.40 5.61 21.99
CA VAL A 87 -23.51 5.26 21.09
C VAL A 87 -23.48 6.13 19.83
N ARG A 88 -23.06 7.39 19.94
CA ARG A 88 -22.90 8.29 18.77
C ARG A 88 -22.03 7.68 17.68
N SER A 89 -20.91 7.05 18.06
CA SER A 89 -20.04 6.35 17.11
C SER A 89 -20.75 5.22 16.37
N ALA A 90 -21.73 4.55 16.98
CA ALA A 90 -22.48 3.49 16.33
C ALA A 90 -23.43 4.03 15.26
N TYR A 91 -24.10 5.16 15.51
CA TYR A 91 -24.93 5.83 14.49
C TYR A 91 -24.11 6.25 13.28
N LEU A 92 -22.96 6.90 13.50
CA LEU A 92 -22.05 7.30 12.42
C LEU A 92 -21.51 6.09 11.64
N THR A 93 -21.25 4.98 12.33
CA THR A 93 -20.83 3.73 11.69
C THR A 93 -21.92 3.18 10.78
N ALA A 94 -23.19 3.25 11.21
CA ALA A 94 -24.33 2.84 10.41
C ALA A 94 -24.55 3.76 9.20
N LEU A 95 -24.46 5.07 9.40
CA LEU A 95 -24.63 6.08 8.35
C LEU A 95 -23.56 5.97 7.24
N LYS A 96 -22.37 5.46 7.53
CA LYS A 96 -21.33 5.23 6.50
C LYS A 96 -21.73 4.25 5.39
N ALA A 97 -22.69 3.38 5.64
CA ALA A 97 -23.20 2.42 4.67
C ALA A 97 -24.33 3.00 3.80
N LEU A 98 -24.79 4.23 4.10
CA LEU A 98 -25.96 4.87 3.51
C LEU A 98 -25.58 6.18 2.81
N ASP A 99 -26.44 6.65 1.93
CA ASP A 99 -26.32 8.01 1.39
C ASP A 99 -26.74 9.04 2.45
N VAL A 100 -25.81 9.91 2.79
CA VAL A 100 -25.96 10.96 3.82
C VAL A 100 -25.89 12.37 3.22
N THR A 101 -26.02 12.50 1.91
CA THR A 101 -25.87 13.77 1.18
C THR A 101 -26.75 14.89 1.80
N GLU A 102 -27.93 14.55 2.26
CA GLU A 102 -28.88 15.49 2.90
C GLU A 102 -28.35 16.07 4.22
N PHE A 103 -27.45 15.37 4.93
CA PHE A 103 -26.98 15.75 6.27
C PHE A 103 -25.54 16.29 6.28
N LEU A 104 -24.88 16.41 5.14
CA LEU A 104 -23.45 16.73 5.06
C LEU A 104 -23.08 18.05 5.73
N ASP A 105 -23.86 19.10 5.53
CA ASP A 105 -23.57 20.41 6.10
C ASP A 105 -23.61 20.38 7.64
N VAL A 106 -24.57 19.66 8.22
CA VAL A 106 -24.72 19.55 9.68
C VAL A 106 -23.64 18.65 10.28
N LEU A 107 -23.32 17.55 9.59
CA LEU A 107 -22.22 16.65 9.99
C LEU A 107 -20.88 17.37 9.90
N GLN A 108 -20.67 18.22 8.90
CA GLN A 108 -19.47 19.06 8.79
C GLN A 108 -19.39 20.07 9.95
N ALA A 109 -20.47 20.79 10.22
CA ALA A 109 -20.52 21.73 11.34
C ALA A 109 -20.24 21.04 12.69
N ARG A 110 -20.76 19.80 12.86
CA ARG A 110 -20.46 18.98 14.05
C ARG A 110 -18.99 18.60 14.10
N TYR A 111 -18.39 18.19 13.00
CA TYR A 111 -16.98 17.86 12.89
C TYR A 111 -16.11 19.05 13.28
N GLU A 112 -16.38 20.25 12.76
CA GLU A 112 -15.66 21.48 13.06
C GLU A 112 -15.76 21.84 14.56
N LYS A 113 -16.94 21.68 15.19
CA LYS A 113 -17.11 21.87 16.64
C LYS A 113 -16.24 20.87 17.43
N LEU A 114 -16.16 19.61 17.00
CA LEU A 114 -15.33 18.62 17.69
C LEU A 114 -13.83 18.87 17.51
N LEU A 115 -13.42 19.52 16.41
CA LEU A 115 -12.02 19.93 16.22
C LEU A 115 -11.59 20.99 17.24
N ALA A 116 -12.47 21.93 17.56
CA ALA A 116 -12.23 22.99 18.53
C ALA A 116 -12.50 22.57 19.98
N TYR A 117 -13.06 21.35 20.21
CA TYR A 117 -13.42 20.88 21.53
C TYR A 117 -12.24 20.20 22.25
N GLU A 118 -11.92 20.65 23.44
CA GLU A 118 -10.94 20.01 24.33
C GLU A 118 -11.65 19.05 25.30
N PRO A 119 -11.64 17.73 25.03
CA PRO A 119 -12.33 16.75 25.84
C PRO A 119 -11.63 16.48 27.17
N ALA A 120 -12.41 16.23 28.24
CA ALA A 120 -11.92 15.70 29.47
C ALA A 120 -11.23 14.31 29.26
N PRO A 121 -10.29 13.90 30.14
CA PRO A 121 -9.52 12.66 29.95
C PRO A 121 -10.39 11.41 29.70
N GLU A 122 -11.53 11.27 30.35
CA GLU A 122 -12.49 10.19 30.25
C GLU A 122 -13.25 10.19 28.91
N GLU A 123 -13.42 11.36 28.29
CA GLU A 123 -14.14 11.53 27.02
C GLU A 123 -13.22 11.39 25.78
N GLN A 124 -11.91 11.56 25.94
CA GLN A 124 -10.95 11.66 24.84
C GLN A 124 -11.10 10.53 23.82
N LYS A 125 -11.27 9.29 24.30
CA LYS A 125 -11.42 8.12 23.42
C LYS A 125 -12.66 8.23 22.54
N HIS A 126 -13.78 8.59 23.13
CA HIS A 126 -15.08 8.64 22.43
C HIS A 126 -15.18 9.84 21.48
N VAL A 127 -14.62 10.98 21.90
CA VAL A 127 -14.53 12.17 21.03
C VAL A 127 -13.63 11.91 19.83
N ALA A 128 -12.47 11.26 20.04
CA ALA A 128 -11.58 10.89 18.95
C ALA A 128 -12.23 9.88 17.98
N GLU A 129 -13.02 8.93 18.49
CA GLU A 129 -13.76 7.96 17.69
C GLU A 129 -14.87 8.66 16.87
N GLU A 130 -15.69 9.51 17.49
CA GLU A 130 -16.73 10.30 16.81
C GLU A 130 -16.12 11.18 15.71
N ARG A 131 -15.04 11.91 16.02
CA ARG A 131 -14.31 12.76 15.07
C ARG A 131 -13.76 11.97 13.89
N GLY A 132 -13.15 10.81 14.15
CA GLY A 132 -12.62 9.95 13.08
C GLY A 132 -13.70 9.39 12.14
N LEU A 133 -14.87 9.04 12.66
CA LEU A 133 -15.99 8.56 11.85
C LEU A 133 -16.62 9.68 11.02
N LEU A 134 -16.80 10.88 11.58
CA LEU A 134 -17.25 12.06 10.84
C LEU A 134 -16.29 12.40 9.72
N GLN A 135 -14.98 12.42 10.01
CA GLN A 135 -13.96 12.64 8.98
C GLN A 135 -14.08 11.65 7.83
N GLN A 136 -14.19 10.35 8.13
CA GLN A 136 -14.32 9.32 7.10
C GLN A 136 -15.59 9.53 6.25
N LEU A 137 -16.70 9.82 6.88
CA LEU A 137 -18.00 10.02 6.21
C LEU A 137 -17.96 11.26 5.30
N LEU A 138 -17.43 12.38 5.79
CA LEU A 138 -17.28 13.61 5.02
C LEU A 138 -16.27 13.49 3.89
N SER A 139 -15.19 12.71 4.08
CA SER A 139 -14.22 12.41 3.01
C SER A 139 -14.82 11.54 1.92
N GLN A 140 -15.58 10.49 2.28
CA GLN A 140 -16.29 9.62 1.33
C GLN A 140 -17.29 10.40 0.48
N SER A 141 -17.97 11.37 1.09
CA SER A 141 -18.95 12.25 0.42
C SER A 141 -18.30 13.40 -0.36
N GLY A 142 -16.94 13.50 -0.37
CA GLY A 142 -16.22 14.54 -1.09
C GLY A 142 -16.28 15.95 -0.47
N VAL A 143 -16.83 16.08 0.73
CA VAL A 143 -16.90 17.35 1.49
C VAL A 143 -15.51 17.76 1.97
N LEU A 144 -14.79 16.82 2.61
CA LEU A 144 -13.40 17.01 2.95
C LEU A 144 -12.53 16.63 1.76
N LYS A 145 -12.09 17.64 1.01
CA LYS A 145 -11.19 17.44 -0.14
C LYS A 145 -9.78 17.20 0.36
N LYS A 146 -9.11 16.21 -0.22
CA LYS A 146 -7.67 16.04 -0.03
C LYS A 146 -6.93 17.25 -0.58
N HIS A 147 -5.84 17.61 0.08
CA HIS A 147 -4.99 18.70 -0.38
C HIS A 147 -4.40 18.40 -1.76
N THR A 148 -4.32 19.45 -2.57
CA THR A 148 -3.73 19.38 -3.91
C THR A 148 -2.25 19.74 -3.83
N PHE A 149 -1.37 18.80 -4.17
CA PHE A 149 0.07 19.07 -4.24
C PHE A 149 0.40 20.05 -5.37
N THR A 150 1.02 21.16 -5.04
CA THR A 150 1.44 22.23 -5.98
C THR A 150 2.95 22.43 -6.00
N GLY A 151 3.70 21.74 -5.17
CA GLY A 151 5.15 21.88 -4.97
C GLY A 151 6.05 21.43 -6.12
N TRP A 152 5.49 21.08 -7.28
CA TRP A 152 6.19 20.45 -8.40
C TRP A 152 7.44 21.19 -8.90
N LYS A 153 7.43 22.51 -8.87
CA LYS A 153 8.55 23.37 -9.32
C LYS A 153 9.36 23.96 -8.17
N ARG A 154 9.01 23.65 -6.92
CA ARG A 154 9.75 24.10 -5.75
C ARG A 154 11.03 23.31 -5.56
N LYS A 155 12.06 23.98 -5.06
CA LYS A 155 13.29 23.28 -4.66
C LYS A 155 13.00 22.39 -3.46
N SER A 156 13.05 21.09 -3.67
CA SER A 156 12.75 20.06 -2.68
C SER A 156 14.00 19.26 -2.34
N ASP A 157 14.10 18.84 -1.08
CA ASP A 157 15.12 17.91 -0.59
C ASP A 157 14.41 16.57 -0.36
N VAL A 158 14.64 15.60 -1.22
CA VAL A 158 13.88 14.35 -1.25
C VAL A 158 14.80 13.13 -1.29
N ILE A 159 14.28 12.00 -0.80
CA ILE A 159 14.94 10.70 -0.84
C ILE A 159 14.12 9.78 -1.73
N PHE A 160 14.66 9.37 -2.86
CA PHE A 160 14.12 8.28 -3.67
C PHE A 160 14.56 6.95 -3.07
N THR A 161 13.62 6.20 -2.50
CA THR A 161 13.95 4.99 -1.74
C THR A 161 14.17 3.79 -2.65
N THR A 162 15.16 2.97 -2.32
CA THR A 162 15.47 1.71 -3.02
C THR A 162 16.33 0.79 -2.13
N GLU A 163 16.47 -0.46 -2.54
CA GLU A 163 17.33 -1.44 -1.88
C GLU A 163 18.81 -1.02 -1.95
N ARG A 164 19.59 -1.49 -0.98
CA ARG A 164 21.01 -1.08 -0.83
C ARG A 164 21.83 -1.25 -2.11
N ALA A 165 21.72 -2.41 -2.74
CA ALA A 165 22.47 -2.73 -3.95
C ALA A 165 22.07 -1.90 -5.19
N LEU A 166 20.88 -1.33 -5.18
CA LEU A 166 20.31 -0.59 -6.32
C LEU A 166 20.60 0.91 -6.27
N ARG A 167 21.17 1.43 -5.17
CA ARG A 167 21.35 2.86 -4.94
C ARG A 167 22.23 3.53 -5.98
N GLU A 168 23.36 2.93 -6.33
CA GLU A 168 24.27 3.47 -7.34
C GLU A 168 23.65 3.49 -8.74
N SER A 169 22.85 2.47 -9.08
CA SER A 169 22.09 2.43 -10.32
C SER A 169 21.02 3.53 -10.35
N LEU A 170 20.26 3.67 -9.28
CA LEU A 170 19.24 4.72 -9.15
C LEU A 170 19.85 6.12 -9.19
N LYS A 171 21.00 6.33 -8.51
CA LYS A 171 21.72 7.61 -8.52
C LYS A 171 22.07 8.02 -9.95
N ARG A 172 22.70 7.13 -10.73
CA ARG A 172 23.03 7.39 -12.14
C ARG A 172 21.79 7.70 -12.99
N GLN A 173 20.67 7.01 -12.76
CA GLN A 173 19.42 7.27 -13.48
C GLN A 173 18.84 8.66 -13.15
N LEU A 174 18.86 9.06 -11.88
CA LEU A 174 18.41 10.37 -11.43
C LEU A 174 19.26 11.49 -12.03
N GLU A 175 20.59 11.33 -12.02
CA GLU A 175 21.54 12.28 -12.60
C GLU A 175 21.38 12.39 -14.13
N ALA A 176 21.24 11.26 -14.82
CA ALA A 176 21.03 11.21 -16.26
C ALA A 176 19.64 11.78 -16.70
N LYS A 177 18.64 11.68 -15.83
CA LYS A 177 17.28 12.19 -16.10
C LYS A 177 17.16 13.69 -15.88
N SER A 178 17.94 14.24 -14.96
CA SER A 178 17.92 15.69 -14.67
C SER A 178 18.43 16.49 -15.86
N LYS A 179 17.75 17.60 -16.16
CA LYS A 179 18.16 18.53 -17.24
C LYS A 179 19.12 19.61 -16.76
N ASN A 180 19.00 20.01 -15.49
CA ASN A 180 19.76 21.16 -14.93
C ASN A 180 20.92 20.69 -14.02
N GLY A 181 21.15 19.37 -13.95
CA GLY A 181 22.04 18.79 -12.95
C GLY A 181 21.43 18.82 -11.54
N ILE A 182 21.72 17.79 -10.77
CA ILE A 182 21.22 17.65 -9.39
C ILE A 182 22.35 17.34 -8.43
N LEU A 183 22.23 17.85 -7.21
CA LEU A 183 23.05 17.37 -6.10
C LEU A 183 22.43 16.08 -5.59
N SER A 184 23.11 14.97 -5.80
CA SER A 184 22.68 13.65 -5.34
C SER A 184 23.70 13.01 -4.42
N ALA A 185 23.24 12.27 -3.42
CA ALA A 185 24.08 11.53 -2.49
C ALA A 185 23.43 10.18 -2.13
N ILE A 186 24.26 9.17 -1.95
CA ILE A 186 23.79 7.89 -1.40
C ILE A 186 23.32 8.11 0.03
N HIS A 187 22.13 7.59 0.31
CA HIS A 187 21.48 7.66 1.62
C HIS A 187 21.16 6.25 2.14
N PRO A 188 21.10 6.02 3.47
CA PRO A 188 20.70 4.71 4.03
C PRO A 188 19.40 4.12 3.49
N PHE A 189 18.46 4.95 3.05
CA PHE A 189 17.18 4.50 2.50
C PHE A 189 17.10 4.54 0.96
N GLY A 190 18.12 5.07 0.26
CA GLY A 190 18.07 5.22 -1.18
C GLY A 190 19.05 6.28 -1.70
N VAL A 191 18.57 7.26 -2.44
CA VAL A 191 19.34 8.38 -2.99
C VAL A 191 18.67 9.69 -2.59
N ARG A 192 19.39 10.54 -1.86
CA ARG A 192 18.94 11.89 -1.50
C ARG A 192 19.28 12.86 -2.60
N VAL A 193 18.31 13.69 -2.97
CA VAL A 193 18.41 14.64 -4.10
C VAL A 193 17.82 15.98 -3.71
N ARG A 194 18.52 17.06 -4.05
CA ARG A 194 17.99 18.43 -4.03
C ARG A 194 17.65 18.86 -5.45
N THR A 195 16.37 19.08 -5.72
CA THR A 195 15.87 19.29 -7.08
C THR A 195 14.66 20.23 -7.12
N ASN A 196 14.47 20.90 -8.23
CA ASN A 196 13.23 21.57 -8.66
C ASN A 196 12.62 20.88 -9.90
N GLU A 197 13.11 19.69 -10.25
CA GLU A 197 12.66 18.88 -11.37
C GLU A 197 11.89 17.63 -10.91
N LEU A 198 11.20 17.73 -9.77
CA LEU A 198 10.48 16.61 -9.16
C LEU A 198 9.56 15.86 -10.16
N PRO A 199 8.76 16.54 -11.04
CA PRO A 199 7.90 15.84 -12.00
C PRO A 199 8.66 14.97 -12.98
N LEU A 200 9.88 15.37 -13.34
CA LEU A 200 10.72 14.62 -14.28
C LEU A 200 11.32 13.39 -13.61
N LEU A 201 11.82 13.55 -12.38
CA LEU A 201 12.46 12.47 -11.63
C LEU A 201 11.44 11.43 -11.13
N CYS A 202 10.23 11.86 -10.76
CA CYS A 202 9.15 10.96 -10.33
C CYS A 202 8.66 10.01 -11.44
N ARG A 203 9.03 10.23 -12.71
CA ARG A 203 8.73 9.31 -13.81
C ARG A 203 9.67 8.10 -13.92
N LEU A 204 10.74 8.03 -13.13
CA LEU A 204 11.59 6.85 -13.08
C LEU A 204 10.85 5.72 -12.38
N HIS A 205 10.94 4.49 -12.92
CA HIS A 205 10.27 3.33 -12.36
C HIS A 205 11.08 2.64 -11.24
N SER A 206 12.39 2.80 -11.20
CA SER A 206 13.34 2.02 -10.38
C SER A 206 13.47 2.46 -8.92
N TYR A 207 12.65 3.38 -8.42
CA TYR A 207 12.56 3.71 -7.00
C TYR A 207 11.22 3.27 -6.38
N ARG A 208 11.23 3.03 -5.07
CA ARG A 208 10.02 2.57 -4.36
C ARG A 208 9.07 3.71 -4.01
N GLU A 209 9.58 4.72 -3.31
CA GLU A 209 8.82 5.86 -2.77
C GLU A 209 9.68 7.12 -2.79
N VAL A 210 9.02 8.28 -2.81
CA VAL A 210 9.66 9.57 -2.57
C VAL A 210 9.34 10.03 -1.15
N LEU A 211 10.38 10.33 -0.38
CA LEU A 211 10.26 10.88 0.97
C LEU A 211 10.87 12.28 1.00
N PHE A 212 10.17 13.23 1.58
CA PHE A 212 10.70 14.58 1.81
C PHE A 212 11.54 14.59 3.07
N ALA A 213 12.76 15.07 2.99
CA ALA A 213 13.65 15.24 4.12
C ALA A 213 13.28 16.53 4.88
N LEU A 214 13.23 16.44 6.21
CA LEU A 214 13.10 17.61 7.07
C LEU A 214 14.48 18.29 7.24
N ASN A 215 14.50 19.60 7.50
CA ASN A 215 15.73 20.39 7.68
C ASN A 215 16.45 20.15 9.01
N LEU A 216 16.29 18.98 9.58
CA LEU A 216 16.96 18.59 10.83
C LEU A 216 18.43 18.23 10.57
N ARG A 217 19.32 18.76 11.41
CA ARG A 217 20.78 18.51 11.30
C ARG A 217 21.18 17.12 11.78
N GLN A 218 20.41 16.57 12.71
CA GLN A 218 20.65 15.28 13.37
C GLN A 218 19.37 14.46 13.42
N THR A 219 19.51 13.17 13.75
CA THR A 219 18.40 12.33 14.19
C THR A 219 17.78 12.89 15.47
N ILE A 220 16.51 12.62 15.67
CA ILE A 220 15.77 13.04 16.87
C ILE A 220 15.66 11.88 17.86
N HIS A 221 15.65 12.18 19.15
CA HIS A 221 15.55 11.17 20.20
C HIS A 221 14.74 11.71 21.39
N GLY A 222 14.34 10.81 22.28
CA GLY A 222 13.56 11.13 23.47
C GLY A 222 12.16 10.54 23.47
N GLU A 223 11.37 10.96 24.42
CA GLU A 223 9.97 10.56 24.55
C GLU A 223 9.08 11.27 23.51
N ALA A 224 7.82 10.85 23.42
CA ALA A 224 6.86 11.33 22.43
C ALA A 224 6.75 12.87 22.36
N SER A 225 6.76 13.54 23.51
CA SER A 225 6.69 15.01 23.58
C SER A 225 7.92 15.68 22.96
N ALA A 226 9.13 15.21 23.27
CA ALA A 226 10.37 15.73 22.71
C ALA A 226 10.48 15.47 21.20
N LEU A 227 10.04 14.28 20.75
CA LEU A 227 9.99 13.94 19.33
C LEU A 227 9.02 14.86 18.58
N ALA A 228 7.84 15.13 19.12
CA ALA A 228 6.86 16.04 18.54
C ALA A 228 7.38 17.48 18.48
N GLU A 229 8.05 17.97 19.52
CA GLU A 229 8.66 19.30 19.55
C GLU A 229 9.77 19.45 18.51
N ALA A 230 10.64 18.44 18.39
CA ALA A 230 11.69 18.43 17.35
C ALA A 230 11.10 18.46 15.93
N LEU A 231 10.02 17.70 15.68
CA LEU A 231 9.32 17.71 14.40
C LEU A 231 8.67 19.06 14.10
N LEU A 232 7.98 19.67 15.06
CA LEU A 232 7.32 20.96 14.89
C LEU A 232 8.32 22.13 14.80
N SER A 233 9.50 22.01 15.43
CA SER A 233 10.60 22.97 15.30
C SER A 233 11.36 22.87 13.99
N SER A 234 11.11 21.82 13.20
CA SER A 234 11.65 21.67 11.84
C SER A 234 10.81 22.47 10.83
N ASN A 235 11.13 22.33 9.56
CA ASN A 235 10.32 22.89 8.48
C ASN A 235 9.08 22.06 8.10
N LEU A 236 8.58 21.21 9.01
CA LEU A 236 7.44 20.31 8.74
C LEU A 236 6.21 21.08 8.26
N LEU A 237 5.72 22.04 9.04
CA LEU A 237 4.51 22.79 8.70
C LEU A 237 4.72 23.69 7.48
N GLU A 238 5.87 24.37 7.40
CA GLU A 238 6.25 25.17 6.24
C GLU A 238 6.27 24.33 4.95
N LEU A 239 6.81 23.11 5.01
CA LEU A 239 6.87 22.20 3.86
C LEU A 239 5.45 21.81 3.43
N LEU A 240 4.56 21.50 4.35
CA LEU A 240 3.17 21.14 4.04
C LEU A 240 2.43 22.34 3.42
N GLU A 241 2.43 23.50 4.09
CA GLU A 241 1.73 24.70 3.64
C GLU A 241 2.28 25.21 2.28
N ALA A 242 3.59 25.19 2.09
CA ALA A 242 4.22 25.67 0.87
C ALA A 242 3.98 24.76 -0.35
N ASN A 243 3.74 23.47 -0.15
CA ASN A 243 3.60 22.49 -1.24
C ASN A 243 2.16 22.10 -1.55
N HIS A 244 1.17 22.69 -0.86
CA HIS A 244 -0.23 22.40 -1.11
C HIS A 244 -1.01 23.69 -1.39
N ARG A 245 -2.14 23.56 -2.08
CA ARG A 245 -3.02 24.70 -2.41
C ARG A 245 -3.88 25.08 -1.22
N GLU A 246 -4.42 24.08 -0.57
CA GLU A 246 -5.37 24.24 0.53
C GLU A 246 -4.60 24.46 1.84
N ALA A 247 -5.21 25.21 2.75
CA ALA A 247 -4.64 25.47 4.06
C ALA A 247 -4.88 24.29 5.02
N ALA A 248 -4.13 24.25 6.13
CA ALA A 248 -4.36 23.32 7.23
C ALA A 248 -5.85 23.23 7.64
N PRO A 249 -6.30 22.13 8.25
CA PRO A 249 -5.50 21.07 8.85
C PRO A 249 -5.06 19.97 7.86
N PHE A 250 -3.83 19.46 8.02
CA PHE A 250 -3.34 18.31 7.27
C PHE A 250 -3.60 17.02 8.05
N TYR A 251 -4.17 16.04 7.36
CA TYR A 251 -4.45 14.73 7.95
C TYR A 251 -3.22 13.83 7.87
N PHE A 252 -2.71 13.40 9.03
CA PHE A 252 -1.47 12.66 9.10
C PHE A 252 -1.59 11.36 9.87
N ARG A 253 -0.63 10.46 9.65
CA ARG A 253 -0.31 9.34 10.54
C ARG A 253 1.16 9.31 10.88
N VAL A 254 1.52 8.70 12.00
CA VAL A 254 2.90 8.38 12.37
C VAL A 254 3.19 6.92 12.01
N GLU A 255 4.22 6.70 11.20
CA GLU A 255 4.74 5.37 10.86
C GLU A 255 6.13 5.19 11.45
N LEU A 256 6.25 4.30 12.43
CA LEU A 256 7.54 3.95 13.04
C LEU A 256 8.14 2.74 12.32
N ARG A 257 9.42 2.80 11.96
CA ARG A 257 10.15 1.69 11.34
C ARG A 257 11.40 1.34 12.14
N GLY A 258 11.77 0.06 12.16
CA GLY A 258 12.94 -0.42 12.88
C GLY A 258 12.68 -0.72 14.37
N ILE A 259 11.44 -0.67 14.84
CA ILE A 259 10.99 -1.16 16.15
C ILE A 259 10.38 -2.55 15.93
N ASN A 260 10.84 -3.54 16.69
CA ASN A 260 10.43 -4.93 16.48
C ASN A 260 9.14 -5.28 17.22
N GLU A 261 8.88 -4.69 18.39
CA GLU A 261 7.68 -4.98 19.18
C GLU A 261 6.48 -4.16 18.68
N ALA A 262 5.45 -4.86 18.22
CA ALA A 262 4.25 -4.23 17.64
C ALA A 262 3.46 -3.38 18.64
N ALA A 263 3.41 -3.81 19.91
CA ALA A 263 2.73 -3.09 20.98
C ALA A 263 3.44 -1.77 21.31
N GLU A 264 4.76 -1.80 21.48
CA GLU A 264 5.61 -0.61 21.73
C GLU A 264 5.50 0.38 20.55
N LYS A 265 5.61 -0.14 19.32
CA LYS A 265 5.45 0.65 18.10
C LYS A 265 4.10 1.37 18.07
N SER A 266 3.00 0.66 18.38
CA SER A 266 1.65 1.22 18.35
C SER A 266 1.45 2.28 19.42
N ASP A 267 1.91 2.04 20.64
CA ASP A 267 1.78 2.95 21.76
C ASP A 267 2.58 4.24 21.54
N LEU A 268 3.84 4.13 21.12
CA LEU A 268 4.68 5.29 20.83
C LEU A 268 4.11 6.12 19.67
N ALA A 269 3.64 5.48 18.60
CA ALA A 269 3.02 6.19 17.48
C ALA A 269 1.78 6.98 17.91
N LYS A 270 0.92 6.41 18.76
CA LYS A 270 -0.26 7.09 19.31
C LYS A 270 0.13 8.30 20.18
N LYS A 271 1.14 8.15 21.04
CA LYS A 271 1.62 9.24 21.90
C LYS A 271 2.19 10.39 21.06
N ILE A 272 3.04 10.11 20.07
CA ILE A 272 3.59 11.14 19.17
C ILE A 272 2.46 11.83 18.41
N SER A 273 1.50 11.08 17.87
CA SER A 273 0.37 11.66 17.12
C SER A 273 -0.44 12.63 17.97
N ARG A 274 -0.72 12.26 19.22
CA ARG A 274 -1.44 13.13 20.17
C ARG A 274 -0.68 14.42 20.48
N GLU A 275 0.62 14.33 20.76
CA GLU A 275 1.47 15.48 21.02
C GLU A 275 1.52 16.43 19.81
N LEU A 276 1.62 15.89 18.59
CA LEU A 276 1.60 16.66 17.35
C LEU A 276 0.27 17.39 17.13
N GLU A 277 -0.86 16.72 17.35
CA GLU A 277 -2.18 17.36 17.26
C GLU A 277 -2.28 18.54 18.22
N GLN A 278 -1.95 18.32 19.50
CA GLN A 278 -2.06 19.33 20.54
C GLN A 278 -1.13 20.53 20.31
N LYS A 279 0.15 20.24 19.98
CA LYS A 279 1.18 21.29 19.86
C LYS A 279 1.19 22.00 18.49
N SER A 280 0.53 21.46 17.47
CA SER A 280 0.47 22.10 16.13
C SER A 280 -0.53 23.24 16.03
N GLY A 281 -1.29 23.54 17.07
CA GLY A 281 -2.34 24.56 17.04
C GLY A 281 -3.45 24.23 16.03
N GLY A 282 -3.81 22.94 15.91
CA GLY A 282 -4.86 22.46 14.99
C GLY A 282 -4.42 22.30 13.54
N LYS A 283 -3.14 22.53 13.20
CA LYS A 283 -2.64 22.40 11.83
C LYS A 283 -2.43 20.95 11.40
N LEU A 284 -2.24 20.02 12.33
CA LEU A 284 -2.10 18.60 12.09
C LEU A 284 -3.21 17.84 12.79
N GLN A 285 -3.83 16.91 12.09
CA GLN A 285 -4.88 16.02 12.63
C GLN A 285 -4.55 14.57 12.33
N ASN A 286 -4.52 13.76 13.40
CA ASN A 286 -4.23 12.35 13.25
C ASN A 286 -5.40 11.60 12.62
N SER A 287 -5.11 10.87 11.56
CA SER A 287 -6.05 9.95 10.92
C SER A 287 -5.33 8.65 10.56
N THR A 288 -5.86 7.53 11.05
CA THR A 288 -5.25 6.21 10.78
C THR A 288 -5.68 5.62 9.45
N THR A 289 -6.79 6.05 8.89
CA THR A 289 -7.40 5.47 7.69
C THR A 289 -7.43 6.46 6.52
N ASP A 290 -7.67 7.73 6.77
CA ASP A 290 -7.85 8.76 5.74
C ASP A 290 -6.82 9.89 5.90
N TYR A 291 -5.55 9.51 5.85
CA TYR A 291 -4.41 10.41 5.94
C TYR A 291 -3.85 10.72 4.56
N GLU A 292 -3.24 11.87 4.43
CA GLU A 292 -2.55 12.33 3.23
C GLU A 292 -1.05 12.57 3.46
N VAL A 293 -0.66 12.63 4.73
CA VAL A 293 0.73 12.79 5.16
C VAL A 293 1.13 11.62 6.07
N GLU A 294 2.24 10.97 5.76
CA GLU A 294 2.86 9.99 6.65
C GLU A 294 4.15 10.58 7.21
N LEU A 295 4.15 10.80 8.52
CA LEU A 295 5.36 11.11 9.29
C LEU A 295 6.09 9.80 9.57
N ARG A 296 7.12 9.52 8.79
CA ARG A 296 7.91 8.30 8.91
C ARG A 296 9.13 8.54 9.78
N LEU A 297 9.19 7.86 10.91
CA LEU A 297 10.32 7.88 11.84
C LEU A 297 11.03 6.53 11.79
N THR A 298 12.23 6.51 11.22
CA THR A 298 13.01 5.27 11.13
C THR A 298 14.02 5.22 12.26
N CYS A 299 13.87 4.22 13.14
CA CYS A 299 14.79 3.99 14.25
C CYS A 299 16.17 3.59 13.73
N THR A 300 17.20 4.25 14.24
CA THR A 300 18.60 3.98 13.95
C THR A 300 19.19 3.02 15.00
N LYS A 301 20.41 2.59 14.84
CA LYS A 301 21.04 1.60 15.73
C LYS A 301 21.25 2.11 17.16
N ASP A 302 21.35 3.43 17.34
CA ASP A 302 21.51 4.10 18.65
C ASP A 302 20.17 4.47 19.31
N GLY A 303 19.04 4.02 18.73
CA GLY A 303 17.71 4.29 19.27
C GLY A 303 17.15 5.66 18.93
N SER A 304 17.88 6.48 18.17
CA SER A 304 17.35 7.74 17.63
C SER A 304 16.49 7.51 16.38
N PHE A 305 15.76 8.53 15.93
CA PHE A 305 14.90 8.45 14.78
C PHE A 305 15.33 9.39 13.66
N TYR A 306 15.33 8.89 12.43
CA TYR A 306 15.47 9.69 11.22
C TYR A 306 14.08 10.00 10.66
N PRO A 307 13.59 11.25 10.73
CA PRO A 307 12.26 11.62 10.28
C PRO A 307 12.24 11.97 8.79
N CYS A 308 11.18 11.54 8.11
CA CYS A 308 10.84 11.90 6.75
C CYS A 308 9.33 12.08 6.60
N LEU A 309 8.91 12.78 5.53
CA LEU A 309 7.51 12.86 5.12
C LEU A 309 7.28 12.04 3.85
N LYS A 310 6.23 11.25 3.83
CA LYS A 310 5.63 10.74 2.60
C LYS A 310 4.33 11.50 2.36
N LEU A 311 4.19 12.09 1.18
CA LEU A 311 3.00 12.83 0.78
C LEU A 311 2.17 11.96 -0.17
N TYR A 312 0.98 11.54 0.28
CA TYR A 312 0.01 10.80 -0.54
C TYR A 312 -0.79 11.72 -1.47
N THR A 313 -0.61 13.02 -1.33
CA THR A 313 -1.12 14.04 -2.26
C THR A 313 -0.35 14.09 -3.58
N ILE A 314 0.81 13.42 -3.66
CA ILE A 314 1.56 13.21 -4.89
C ILE A 314 1.06 11.91 -5.53
N PRO A 315 0.36 11.98 -6.68
CA PRO A 315 -0.10 10.76 -7.37
C PRO A 315 1.08 9.97 -7.91
N ASP A 316 1.02 8.65 -7.77
CA ASP A 316 1.99 7.73 -8.37
C ASP A 316 1.35 7.04 -9.58
N GLU A 317 1.58 7.60 -10.75
CA GLU A 317 1.02 7.13 -12.02
C GLU A 317 1.94 6.14 -12.76
N ARG A 318 3.12 5.81 -12.21
CA ARG A 318 4.12 4.98 -12.90
C ARG A 318 3.62 3.60 -13.27
N PHE A 319 2.73 3.04 -12.44
CA PHE A 319 2.29 1.65 -12.54
C PHE A 319 0.77 1.53 -12.70
N ILE A 320 0.13 2.48 -13.37
CA ILE A 320 -1.32 2.48 -13.66
C ILE A 320 -1.76 1.26 -14.49
N TRP A 321 -0.82 0.66 -15.23
CA TRP A 321 -1.03 -0.57 -15.98
C TRP A 321 -1.27 -1.78 -15.08
N ARG A 322 -0.86 -1.74 -13.81
CA ARG A 322 -0.94 -2.86 -12.88
C ARG A 322 -2.35 -3.03 -12.34
N LYS A 323 -3.25 -3.59 -13.14
CA LYS A 323 -4.67 -3.81 -12.81
C LYS A 323 -4.86 -5.05 -11.93
N ARG A 324 -4.01 -6.08 -12.12
CA ARG A 324 -4.06 -7.35 -11.40
C ARG A 324 -2.78 -7.61 -10.63
N THR A 325 -2.95 -8.18 -9.43
CA THR A 325 -1.84 -8.63 -8.57
C THR A 325 -2.19 -9.97 -7.92
N ILE A 326 -1.17 -10.77 -7.64
CA ILE A 326 -1.25 -11.94 -6.77
C ILE A 326 -0.30 -11.75 -5.58
N SER A 327 -0.47 -12.51 -4.51
CA SER A 327 0.30 -12.34 -3.26
C SER A 327 1.82 -12.45 -3.43
N THR A 328 2.26 -13.21 -4.43
CA THR A 328 3.69 -13.42 -4.77
C THR A 328 4.22 -12.42 -5.80
N SER A 329 3.39 -11.49 -6.30
CA SER A 329 3.81 -10.56 -7.34
C SER A 329 4.96 -9.67 -6.90
N MET A 330 6.05 -9.66 -7.67
CA MET A 330 7.15 -8.69 -7.49
C MET A 330 6.61 -7.25 -7.57
N HIS A 331 7.14 -6.36 -6.74
CA HIS A 331 6.80 -4.96 -6.85
C HIS A 331 7.41 -4.36 -8.13
N PRO A 332 6.66 -3.60 -8.95
CA PRO A 332 7.14 -3.15 -10.26
C PRO A 332 8.39 -2.26 -10.17
N SER A 333 8.58 -1.49 -9.11
CA SER A 333 9.82 -0.73 -8.94
C SER A 333 11.06 -1.60 -8.73
N LEU A 334 10.92 -2.79 -8.13
CA LEU A 334 12.01 -3.76 -8.05
C LEU A 334 12.27 -4.35 -9.43
N ALA A 335 11.23 -4.77 -10.15
CA ALA A 335 11.37 -5.27 -11.52
C ALA A 335 12.11 -4.26 -12.41
N ALA A 336 11.67 -3.00 -12.42
CA ALA A 336 12.33 -1.92 -13.15
C ALA A 336 13.81 -1.74 -12.75
N ALA A 337 14.12 -1.84 -11.45
CA ALA A 337 15.48 -1.71 -10.98
C ALA A 337 16.38 -2.90 -11.40
N LEU A 338 15.83 -4.12 -11.41
CA LEU A 338 16.54 -5.31 -11.92
C LEU A 338 16.79 -5.20 -13.44
N ILE A 339 15.80 -4.68 -14.20
CA ILE A 339 15.97 -4.40 -15.63
C ILE A 339 17.07 -3.37 -15.86
N GLU A 340 17.18 -2.33 -15.02
CA GLU A 340 18.30 -1.37 -15.12
C GLU A 340 19.68 -1.99 -14.80
N LEU A 341 19.76 -2.97 -13.91
CA LEU A 341 20.99 -3.74 -13.72
C LEU A 341 21.33 -4.62 -14.93
N ALA A 342 20.31 -5.17 -15.57
CA ALA A 342 20.44 -5.98 -16.78
C ALA A 342 20.77 -5.15 -18.03
N ARG A 343 20.54 -3.84 -18.01
CA ARG A 343 20.59 -2.93 -19.16
C ARG A 343 21.82 -3.08 -20.07
N PRO A 344 23.06 -3.26 -19.56
CA PRO A 344 24.25 -3.45 -20.40
C PRO A 344 24.21 -4.68 -21.31
N TYR A 345 23.31 -5.61 -21.06
CA TYR A 345 23.16 -6.91 -21.72
C TYR A 345 21.85 -7.02 -22.52
N LEU A 346 21.01 -5.98 -22.51
CA LEU A 346 19.73 -5.97 -23.22
C LEU A 346 19.90 -5.53 -24.68
N SER A 347 19.05 -6.06 -25.57
CA SER A 347 19.02 -5.70 -26.99
C SER A 347 17.61 -5.30 -27.46
N GLU A 348 17.54 -4.40 -28.46
CA GLU A 348 16.29 -4.07 -29.15
C GLU A 348 15.82 -5.18 -30.09
N GLU A 349 16.73 -6.06 -30.50
CA GLU A 349 16.46 -7.24 -31.35
C GLU A 349 16.18 -8.51 -30.51
N ALA A 350 15.95 -8.34 -29.20
CA ALA A 350 15.80 -9.47 -28.30
C ALA A 350 14.50 -10.26 -28.53
N VAL A 351 14.63 -11.58 -28.53
CA VAL A 351 13.54 -12.52 -28.27
C VAL A 351 13.58 -12.81 -26.77
N VAL A 352 12.59 -12.31 -26.05
CA VAL A 352 12.56 -12.30 -24.59
C VAL A 352 11.59 -13.36 -24.06
N LEU A 353 11.99 -14.07 -23.03
CA LEU A 353 11.14 -15.01 -22.29
C LEU A 353 11.12 -14.68 -20.81
N ASP A 354 9.94 -14.57 -20.21
CA ASP A 354 9.74 -14.57 -18.76
C ASP A 354 9.27 -15.96 -18.33
N ALA A 355 10.13 -16.68 -17.61
CA ALA A 355 9.96 -18.10 -17.32
C ALA A 355 8.94 -18.41 -16.21
N PHE A 356 8.71 -17.47 -15.30
CA PHE A 356 7.77 -17.56 -14.17
C PHE A 356 7.05 -16.23 -14.03
N CYS A 357 6.29 -15.87 -15.06
CA CYS A 357 5.88 -14.48 -15.25
C CYS A 357 4.85 -13.97 -14.24
N GLY A 358 4.14 -14.87 -13.53
CA GLY A 358 3.06 -14.45 -12.64
C GLY A 358 2.06 -13.56 -13.40
N VAL A 359 1.87 -12.33 -12.90
CA VAL A 359 1.01 -11.32 -13.55
C VAL A 359 1.77 -10.42 -14.55
N GLY A 360 2.94 -10.85 -15.03
CA GLY A 360 3.68 -10.23 -16.13
C GLY A 360 4.56 -9.03 -15.74
N THR A 361 4.87 -8.82 -14.48
CA THR A 361 5.55 -7.59 -14.01
C THR A 361 6.94 -7.39 -14.62
N LEU A 362 7.80 -8.43 -14.65
CA LEU A 362 9.15 -8.33 -15.24
C LEU A 362 9.08 -8.11 -16.75
N MET A 363 8.25 -8.88 -17.45
CA MET A 363 8.08 -8.76 -18.90
C MET A 363 7.60 -7.35 -19.29
N ILE A 364 6.61 -6.81 -18.59
CA ILE A 364 6.08 -5.47 -18.86
C ILE A 364 7.16 -4.41 -18.63
N GLU A 365 7.86 -4.41 -17.50
CA GLU A 365 8.93 -3.44 -17.22
C GLU A 365 10.10 -3.58 -18.21
N ARG A 366 10.43 -4.81 -18.65
CA ARG A 366 11.44 -5.03 -19.71
C ARG A 366 11.02 -4.38 -21.01
N SER A 367 9.79 -4.59 -21.45
CA SER A 367 9.26 -4.07 -22.73
C SER A 367 9.09 -2.56 -22.70
N LEU A 368 8.65 -1.97 -21.58
CA LEU A 368 8.58 -0.52 -21.39
C LEU A 368 9.96 0.16 -21.37
N ARG A 369 10.99 -0.58 -21.00
CA ARG A 369 12.35 -0.04 -20.92
C ARG A 369 13.08 0.06 -22.26
N MET A 370 12.89 -0.92 -23.13
CA MET A 370 13.55 -1.03 -24.42
C MET A 370 12.70 -1.92 -25.34
N LYS A 371 12.57 -1.52 -26.59
CA LYS A 371 11.87 -2.31 -27.61
C LYS A 371 12.42 -3.75 -27.65
N THR A 372 11.61 -4.68 -28.07
CA THR A 372 11.95 -6.11 -28.24
C THR A 372 11.49 -6.56 -29.60
N TYR A 373 12.10 -7.65 -30.12
CA TYR A 373 11.64 -8.28 -31.36
C TYR A 373 10.38 -9.12 -31.09
N ASP A 374 10.42 -9.98 -30.07
CA ASP A 374 9.29 -10.82 -29.68
C ASP A 374 9.34 -11.11 -28.17
N ASN A 375 8.17 -11.31 -27.55
CA ASN A 375 8.01 -11.54 -26.13
C ASN A 375 7.19 -12.79 -25.86
N TYR A 376 7.70 -13.63 -24.95
CA TYR A 376 7.05 -14.83 -24.43
C TYR A 376 7.00 -14.77 -22.91
N ALA A 377 5.87 -15.17 -22.32
CA ALA A 377 5.71 -15.23 -20.89
C ALA A 377 4.98 -16.52 -20.48
N VAL A 378 5.57 -17.27 -19.58
CA VAL A 378 5.09 -18.60 -19.17
C VAL A 378 4.81 -18.61 -17.68
N ASP A 379 3.68 -19.17 -17.30
CA ASP A 379 3.36 -19.50 -15.91
C ASP A 379 2.45 -20.73 -15.87
N ILE A 380 2.58 -21.52 -14.82
CA ILE A 380 1.75 -22.73 -14.64
C ILE A 380 0.31 -22.38 -14.24
N PHE A 381 0.10 -21.20 -13.64
CA PHE A 381 -1.21 -20.77 -13.14
C PHE A 381 -1.98 -19.95 -14.20
N GLY A 382 -3.08 -20.52 -14.69
CA GLY A 382 -3.93 -19.84 -15.69
C GLY A 382 -4.51 -18.51 -15.20
N GLU A 383 -4.81 -18.36 -13.91
CA GLU A 383 -5.29 -17.11 -13.31
C GLU A 383 -4.21 -16.02 -13.35
N ALA A 384 -2.95 -16.38 -13.09
CA ALA A 384 -1.82 -15.46 -13.20
C ALA A 384 -1.64 -14.98 -14.65
N ILE A 385 -1.72 -15.91 -15.62
CA ILE A 385 -1.67 -15.58 -17.06
C ILE A 385 -2.83 -14.68 -17.49
N ALA A 386 -4.04 -14.90 -16.97
CA ALA A 386 -5.17 -13.99 -17.25
C ALA A 386 -4.88 -12.58 -16.73
N GLY A 387 -4.36 -12.45 -15.50
CA GLY A 387 -3.94 -11.17 -14.94
C GLY A 387 -2.77 -10.52 -15.70
N ALA A 388 -1.82 -11.32 -16.20
CA ALA A 388 -0.70 -10.84 -17.03
C ALA A 388 -1.18 -10.24 -18.35
N LYS A 389 -2.16 -10.86 -19.01
CA LYS A 389 -2.79 -10.33 -20.23
C LYS A 389 -3.49 -8.99 -19.98
N GLU A 390 -4.26 -8.86 -18.90
CA GLU A 390 -4.91 -7.59 -18.53
C GLU A 390 -3.88 -6.49 -18.27
N ASN A 391 -2.81 -6.79 -17.52
CA ASN A 391 -1.74 -5.84 -17.21
C ASN A 391 -0.98 -5.42 -18.46
N ALA A 392 -0.62 -6.37 -19.33
CA ALA A 392 0.11 -6.11 -20.58
C ALA A 392 -0.73 -5.24 -21.54
N ALA A 393 -2.03 -5.55 -21.69
CA ALA A 393 -2.94 -4.73 -22.49
C ALA A 393 -3.02 -3.29 -21.93
N ALA A 394 -3.11 -3.12 -20.62
CA ALA A 394 -3.12 -1.81 -19.99
C ALA A 394 -1.79 -1.05 -20.12
N ALA A 395 -0.67 -1.76 -20.27
CA ALA A 395 0.67 -1.20 -20.51
C ALA A 395 0.98 -0.95 -22.00
N GLY A 396 0.13 -1.43 -22.92
CA GLY A 396 0.41 -1.42 -24.37
C GLY A 396 1.58 -2.33 -24.77
N VAL A 397 1.75 -3.47 -24.09
CA VAL A 397 2.83 -4.43 -24.32
C VAL A 397 2.28 -5.68 -24.98
N ASP A 398 2.82 -6.03 -26.17
CA ASP A 398 2.53 -7.27 -26.85
C ASP A 398 3.39 -8.40 -26.30
N CYS A 399 2.75 -9.53 -25.96
CA CYS A 399 3.44 -10.71 -25.44
C CYS A 399 2.61 -11.98 -25.68
N ASN A 400 3.29 -13.06 -25.99
CA ASN A 400 2.73 -14.40 -26.12
C ASN A 400 2.64 -15.06 -24.74
N PHE A 401 1.47 -14.99 -24.11
CA PHE A 401 1.22 -15.56 -22.76
C PHE A 401 0.77 -17.01 -22.85
N ILE A 402 1.48 -17.91 -22.16
CA ILE A 402 1.34 -19.35 -22.25
C ILE A 402 1.15 -19.96 -20.85
N THR A 403 0.02 -20.65 -20.64
CA THR A 403 -0.21 -21.43 -19.41
C THR A 403 0.46 -22.79 -19.59
N LYS A 404 1.64 -22.96 -18.98
CA LYS A 404 2.41 -24.22 -19.05
C LYS A 404 3.47 -24.25 -17.94
N ASP A 405 3.90 -25.44 -17.54
CA ASP A 405 5.11 -25.60 -16.76
C ASP A 405 6.32 -25.17 -17.61
N PHE A 406 7.17 -24.30 -17.07
CA PHE A 406 8.34 -23.81 -17.79
C PHE A 406 9.30 -24.94 -18.19
N THR A 407 9.43 -25.98 -17.36
CA THR A 407 10.28 -27.14 -17.65
C THR A 407 9.84 -27.92 -18.89
N GLU A 408 8.57 -27.79 -19.28
CA GLU A 408 8.00 -28.40 -20.49
C GLU A 408 7.87 -27.43 -21.65
N PHE A 409 8.16 -26.15 -21.46
CA PHE A 409 8.02 -25.14 -22.49
C PHE A 409 9.03 -25.36 -23.61
N THR A 410 8.56 -25.27 -24.86
CA THR A 410 9.36 -25.38 -26.08
C THR A 410 9.06 -24.21 -26.99
N SER A 411 10.07 -23.78 -27.75
CA SER A 411 9.93 -22.72 -28.76
C SER A 411 10.71 -23.08 -30.02
N LYS A 412 10.23 -22.62 -31.16
CA LYS A 412 10.95 -22.68 -32.45
C LYS A 412 12.09 -21.64 -32.51
N HIS A 413 11.95 -20.55 -31.73
CA HIS A 413 12.95 -19.48 -31.65
C HIS A 413 13.84 -19.69 -30.41
N ARG A 414 15.15 -19.44 -30.59
CA ARG A 414 16.05 -19.32 -29.44
C ARG A 414 15.82 -17.99 -28.74
N MET A 415 15.83 -18.01 -27.43
CA MET A 415 15.68 -16.81 -26.60
C MET A 415 17.04 -16.12 -26.46
N THR A 416 17.12 -14.84 -26.72
CA THR A 416 18.33 -14.06 -26.45
C THR A 416 18.39 -13.55 -25.03
N GLU A 417 17.21 -13.36 -24.42
CA GLU A 417 17.05 -12.94 -23.03
C GLU A 417 16.01 -13.83 -22.34
N ILE A 418 16.37 -14.41 -21.21
CA ILE A 418 15.44 -15.13 -20.33
C ILE A 418 15.44 -14.44 -18.98
N PHE A 419 14.27 -14.04 -18.51
CA PHE A 419 14.05 -13.55 -17.16
C PHE A 419 13.40 -14.64 -16.31
N ALA A 420 13.80 -14.74 -15.05
CA ALA A 420 13.23 -15.68 -14.10
C ALA A 420 13.20 -15.09 -12.69
N ASP A 421 12.00 -14.78 -12.18
CA ASP A 421 11.75 -14.57 -10.75
C ASP A 421 11.43 -15.93 -10.14
N MET A 422 12.44 -16.57 -9.56
CA MET A 422 12.32 -17.95 -9.10
C MET A 422 11.26 -18.07 -8.00
N PRO A 423 10.36 -19.06 -8.08
CA PRO A 423 9.36 -19.29 -7.05
C PRO A 423 10.00 -19.43 -5.67
N GLN A 424 9.42 -18.71 -4.70
CA GLN A 424 9.89 -18.74 -3.31
C GLN A 424 9.67 -20.12 -2.69
N ARG A 425 10.48 -20.46 -1.69
CA ARG A 425 10.40 -21.73 -0.97
C ARG A 425 8.97 -22.01 -0.48
N GLY A 426 8.35 -21.08 0.24
CA GLY A 426 7.01 -21.27 0.81
C GLY A 426 6.93 -22.58 1.59
N LYS A 427 5.99 -23.47 1.18
CA LYS A 427 5.80 -24.82 1.76
C LYS A 427 6.56 -25.93 1.03
N LYS A 428 7.36 -25.60 0.01
CA LYS A 428 8.11 -26.60 -0.78
C LYS A 428 9.22 -27.23 0.05
N THR A 429 9.40 -28.55 -0.13
CA THR A 429 10.55 -29.28 0.43
C THR A 429 11.85 -28.86 -0.27
N LYS A 430 12.97 -29.27 0.29
CA LYS A 430 14.27 -29.01 -0.32
C LYS A 430 14.43 -29.76 -1.64
N GLU A 431 13.87 -30.98 -1.71
CA GLU A 431 13.88 -31.84 -2.89
C GLU A 431 13.04 -31.27 -4.02
N GLU A 432 11.84 -30.73 -3.70
CA GLU A 432 10.98 -30.06 -4.69
C GLU A 432 11.64 -28.80 -5.24
N LEU A 433 12.31 -28.03 -4.39
CA LEU A 433 13.09 -26.87 -4.84
C LEU A 433 14.28 -27.28 -5.71
N ASP A 434 15.01 -28.31 -5.31
CA ASP A 434 16.15 -28.84 -6.07
C ASP A 434 15.71 -29.27 -7.48
N ALA A 435 14.59 -30.01 -7.57
CA ALA A 435 14.01 -30.42 -8.85
C ALA A 435 13.58 -29.23 -9.70
N LEU A 436 12.96 -28.19 -9.12
CA LEU A 436 12.56 -26.98 -9.81
C LEU A 436 13.78 -26.25 -10.42
N TYR A 437 14.86 -26.09 -9.64
CA TYR A 437 16.08 -25.45 -10.13
C TYR A 437 16.79 -26.31 -11.20
N ALA A 438 16.82 -27.63 -11.02
CA ALA A 438 17.34 -28.56 -12.03
C ALA A 438 16.63 -28.38 -13.37
N GLY A 439 15.31 -28.51 -13.38
CA GLY A 439 14.49 -28.35 -14.58
C GLY A 439 14.60 -26.96 -15.21
N CYS A 440 14.68 -25.90 -14.35
CA CYS A 440 14.87 -24.54 -14.83
C CYS A 440 16.19 -24.38 -15.59
N PHE A 441 17.31 -24.77 -15.01
CA PHE A 441 18.63 -24.63 -15.63
C PHE A 441 18.78 -25.49 -16.90
N GLU A 442 18.26 -26.72 -16.88
CA GLU A 442 18.21 -27.57 -18.08
C GLU A 442 17.43 -26.93 -19.22
N ARG A 443 16.22 -26.39 -18.89
CA ARG A 443 15.37 -25.75 -19.90
C ARG A 443 15.99 -24.46 -20.42
N VAL A 444 16.60 -23.64 -19.56
CA VAL A 444 17.32 -22.43 -19.94
C VAL A 444 18.47 -22.78 -20.89
N GLU A 445 19.28 -23.79 -20.60
CA GLU A 445 20.38 -24.22 -21.48
C GLU A 445 19.91 -24.64 -22.87
N GLN A 446 18.73 -25.28 -22.96
CA GLN A 446 18.14 -25.68 -24.21
C GLN A 446 17.57 -24.47 -25.02
N LEU A 447 16.91 -23.52 -24.36
CA LEU A 447 16.20 -22.41 -25.00
C LEU A 447 17.09 -21.20 -25.29
N LEU A 448 18.09 -20.92 -24.45
CA LEU A 448 18.93 -19.74 -24.60
C LEU A 448 19.83 -19.83 -25.83
N ALA A 449 19.87 -18.76 -26.61
CA ALA A 449 20.78 -18.63 -27.75
C ALA A 449 22.24 -18.55 -27.32
N PRO A 450 23.21 -18.90 -28.18
CA PRO A 450 24.60 -18.54 -27.97
C PRO A 450 24.76 -17.03 -27.75
N ASN A 451 25.58 -16.61 -26.80
CA ASN A 451 25.73 -15.22 -26.33
C ASN A 451 24.47 -14.59 -25.71
N GLY A 452 23.40 -15.38 -25.51
CA GLY A 452 22.21 -14.91 -24.78
C GLY A 452 22.43 -14.85 -23.27
N HIS A 453 21.52 -14.19 -22.57
CA HIS A 453 21.61 -13.97 -21.14
C HIS A 453 20.38 -14.47 -20.38
N LEU A 454 20.62 -15.16 -19.25
CA LEU A 454 19.62 -15.42 -18.23
C LEU A 454 19.76 -14.35 -17.14
N PHE A 455 18.66 -13.71 -16.80
CA PHE A 455 18.50 -12.74 -15.72
C PHE A 455 17.64 -13.38 -14.63
N LEU A 456 18.28 -13.87 -13.57
CA LEU A 456 17.62 -14.69 -12.57
C LEU A 456 17.60 -13.98 -11.22
N TYR A 457 16.41 -13.78 -10.66
CA TYR A 457 16.23 -13.32 -9.28
C TYR A 457 15.86 -14.51 -8.39
N SER A 458 16.54 -14.69 -7.28
CA SER A 458 16.34 -15.84 -6.40
C SER A 458 16.68 -15.54 -4.95
N GLY A 459 15.91 -16.11 -4.01
CA GLY A 459 16.27 -16.20 -2.59
C GLY A 459 17.13 -17.42 -2.22
N GLU A 460 17.31 -18.38 -3.16
CA GLU A 460 17.96 -19.67 -2.89
C GLU A 460 19.35 -19.75 -3.57
N ASN A 461 20.28 -18.91 -3.14
CA ASN A 461 21.62 -18.74 -3.73
C ASN A 461 22.41 -20.05 -3.85
N GLY A 462 22.19 -21.00 -2.92
CA GLY A 462 22.85 -22.30 -2.92
C GLY A 462 22.49 -23.14 -4.16
N PHE A 463 21.22 -23.17 -4.54
CA PHE A 463 20.77 -23.89 -5.72
C PHE A 463 21.26 -23.22 -7.01
N VAL A 464 21.22 -21.89 -7.11
CA VAL A 464 21.77 -21.19 -8.27
C VAL A 464 23.24 -21.56 -8.50
N LYS A 465 24.07 -21.49 -7.44
CA LYS A 465 25.51 -21.81 -7.52
C LYS A 465 25.76 -23.31 -7.79
N LYS A 466 24.88 -24.20 -7.30
CA LYS A 466 24.93 -25.63 -7.60
C LYS A 466 24.76 -25.88 -9.10
N TYR A 467 23.68 -25.35 -9.67
CA TYR A 467 23.32 -25.64 -11.07
C TYR A 467 24.22 -24.91 -12.07
N LEU A 468 24.76 -23.72 -11.75
CA LEU A 468 25.79 -23.08 -12.55
C LEU A 468 27.06 -23.95 -12.70
N ARG A 469 27.41 -24.74 -11.66
CA ARG A 469 28.56 -25.66 -11.74
C ARG A 469 28.27 -26.90 -12.59
N LEU A 470 27.00 -27.31 -12.68
CA LEU A 470 26.58 -28.50 -13.43
C LEU A 470 26.36 -28.21 -14.91
N HIS A 471 26.09 -26.96 -15.28
CA HIS A 471 25.83 -26.52 -16.66
C HIS A 471 27.01 -25.70 -17.21
N SER A 472 28.02 -26.36 -17.76
CA SER A 472 29.28 -25.74 -18.18
C SER A 472 29.15 -24.73 -19.33
N SER A 473 28.06 -24.76 -20.09
CA SER A 473 27.74 -23.77 -21.13
C SER A 473 27.28 -22.43 -20.54
N LEU A 474 26.85 -22.41 -19.26
CA LEU A 474 26.36 -21.23 -18.56
C LEU A 474 27.47 -20.65 -17.66
N THR A 475 27.70 -19.36 -17.77
CA THR A 475 28.76 -18.67 -17.00
C THR A 475 28.18 -17.49 -16.24
N LEU A 476 28.50 -17.39 -14.94
CA LEU A 476 28.12 -16.23 -14.13
C LEU A 476 28.88 -14.99 -14.62
N VAL A 477 28.15 -13.97 -15.08
CA VAL A 477 28.70 -12.68 -15.50
C VAL A 477 28.72 -11.68 -14.35
N ARG A 478 27.60 -11.60 -13.62
CA ARG A 478 27.44 -10.70 -12.46
C ARG A 478 26.50 -11.31 -11.43
N GLU A 479 26.74 -10.97 -10.16
CA GLU A 479 25.87 -11.28 -9.02
C GLU A 479 25.66 -9.98 -8.23
N TYR A 480 24.38 -9.67 -7.89
CA TYR A 480 23.99 -8.53 -7.09
C TYR A 480 23.19 -9.02 -5.89
N GLU A 481 23.66 -8.80 -4.68
CA GLU A 481 22.93 -9.07 -3.45
C GLU A 481 21.88 -7.98 -3.23
N ILE A 482 20.62 -8.25 -3.55
CA ILE A 482 19.56 -7.25 -3.49
C ILE A 482 19.01 -7.09 -2.07
N ARG A 483 18.66 -8.21 -1.43
CA ARG A 483 18.06 -8.26 -0.08
C ARG A 483 18.88 -9.18 0.81
N SER A 484 19.89 -8.62 1.48
CA SER A 484 20.81 -9.40 2.31
C SER A 484 20.13 -10.15 3.47
N ARG A 485 19.06 -9.60 4.06
CA ARG A 485 18.33 -10.26 5.15
C ARG A 485 17.41 -11.40 4.67
N GLU A 486 16.91 -11.34 3.45
CA GLU A 486 15.99 -12.32 2.85
C GLU A 486 16.71 -13.26 1.87
N GLY A 487 18.03 -13.10 1.71
CA GLY A 487 18.85 -13.91 0.79
C GLY A 487 18.63 -13.59 -0.69
N GLY A 488 17.83 -12.58 -1.05
CA GLY A 488 17.50 -12.27 -2.44
C GLY A 488 18.71 -11.73 -3.22
N ALA A 489 19.07 -12.42 -4.30
CA ALA A 489 20.14 -12.01 -5.22
C ALA A 489 19.68 -12.03 -6.68
N PHE A 490 20.27 -11.16 -7.49
CA PHE A 490 20.03 -11.08 -8.92
C PHE A 490 21.30 -11.48 -9.67
N TYR A 491 21.16 -12.41 -10.57
CA TYR A 491 22.23 -13.01 -11.34
C TYR A 491 22.10 -12.67 -12.82
N VAL A 492 23.19 -12.25 -13.43
CA VAL A 492 23.37 -12.17 -14.88
C VAL A 492 24.23 -13.34 -15.29
N ILE A 493 23.69 -14.25 -16.09
CA ILE A 493 24.32 -15.50 -16.51
C ILE A 493 24.34 -15.51 -18.03
N GLY A 494 25.52 -15.62 -18.63
CA GLY A 494 25.70 -15.69 -20.06
C GLY A 494 25.81 -17.13 -20.55
N LYS A 495 25.32 -17.43 -21.76
CA LYS A 495 25.56 -18.69 -22.44
C LYS A 495 26.73 -18.54 -23.43
N ARG A 496 27.68 -19.45 -23.37
CA ARG A 496 28.80 -19.56 -24.33
C ARG A 496 28.31 -20.08 -25.69
#